data_3e660248984fa81f697a94844ff1928f
#
_entry.id   3e660248984fa81f697a94844ff1928f
#
_cell.length_a   1.000
_cell.length_b   1.000
_cell.length_c   1.000
_cell.angle_alpha   90.00
_cell.angle_beta   90.00
_cell.angle_gamma   90.00
#
_symmetry.space_group_name_H-M   'P 1'
#
loop_
_entity.id
_entity.type
_entity.pdbx_description
1 polymer ?
#
loop_
_entity_poly.entity_id
_entity_poly.type
_entity_poly.pdbx_seq_one_letter_code
_entity_poly.pdbx_strand_id
1 'polypeptide(L)'
;MSYKIAQIRLVSSHPEVYQPCDDSFALVDALLSDRNNLLELKPMLCMEVGCGSGYVITSLMLMLGEEANGAQFIATDINHHAIRVTQETMESHRVYAELINTDVASGLENRLAGSVDLLVVNPPYVPTPEDEVGREGIASAWAGGDNGRSMIDKILPVAEKLLSRRGWLYMVTLTANNPSQICRQMMKKGYASKIVVQRSTVEESLHIIKFWKDNDIEADTNDTITNSKAVPLGIVDSVRSQIQRLSFWGSSDINTTTN
;
A
#
# COMPACT_ATOMS: atom_id res chain seq x y z
N MET A 1 -19.51 6.75 -17.09
CA MET A 1 -19.28 7.85 -16.15
C MET A 1 -17.80 7.87 -15.81
N SER A 2 -17.16 9.04 -15.84
CA SER A 2 -15.76 9.14 -15.38
C SER A 2 -15.78 9.37 -13.88
N TYR A 3 -15.28 8.42 -13.12
CA TYR A 3 -15.15 8.54 -11.67
C TYR A 3 -14.02 9.50 -11.32
N LYS A 4 -14.17 10.24 -10.22
CA LYS A 4 -13.13 11.15 -9.75
C LYS A 4 -12.09 10.36 -8.98
N ILE A 5 -10.81 10.58 -9.29
CA ILE A 5 -9.64 10.15 -8.52
C ILE A 5 -8.75 11.36 -8.28
N ALA A 6 -7.76 11.24 -7.42
CA ALA A 6 -6.80 12.31 -7.18
C ALA A 6 -6.08 12.72 -8.47
N GLN A 7 -5.98 14.02 -8.71
CA GLN A 7 -5.28 14.57 -9.88
C GLN A 7 -3.81 14.74 -9.53
N ILE A 8 -2.91 14.09 -10.28
CA ILE A 8 -1.46 14.12 -10.02
C ILE A 8 -0.92 15.56 -9.87
N ARG A 9 -1.41 16.50 -10.67
CA ARG A 9 -1.01 17.92 -10.60
C ARG A 9 -1.37 18.62 -9.28
N LEU A 10 -2.26 18.04 -8.48
CA LEU A 10 -2.71 18.55 -7.18
C LEU A 10 -2.15 17.73 -6.01
N VAL A 11 -1.36 16.69 -6.30
CA VAL A 11 -0.63 15.93 -5.28
C VAL A 11 0.55 16.77 -4.83
N SER A 12 0.63 17.01 -3.53
CA SER A 12 1.76 17.71 -2.92
C SER A 12 3.02 16.85 -2.93
N SER A 13 4.19 17.46 -2.82
CA SER A 13 5.47 16.75 -2.89
C SER A 13 6.45 17.22 -1.83
N HIS A 14 7.30 16.30 -1.38
CA HIS A 14 8.40 16.58 -0.48
C HIS A 14 9.59 15.64 -0.82
N PRO A 15 10.85 16.07 -0.71
CA PRO A 15 12.02 15.24 -1.05
C PRO A 15 12.11 13.92 -0.30
N GLU A 16 11.55 13.85 0.91
CA GLU A 16 11.54 12.64 1.75
C GLU A 16 10.23 11.85 1.66
N VAL A 17 9.36 12.15 0.69
CA VAL A 17 8.08 11.45 0.50
C VAL A 17 8.04 10.85 -0.89
N TYR A 18 7.71 9.55 -0.94
CA TYR A 18 7.59 8.82 -2.19
C TYR A 18 6.46 9.39 -3.06
N GLN A 19 6.79 9.72 -4.30
CA GLN A 19 5.82 10.24 -5.25
C GLN A 19 4.99 9.11 -5.85
N PRO A 20 3.70 9.38 -6.20
CA PRO A 20 2.88 8.37 -6.84
C PRO A 20 3.51 7.88 -8.14
N CYS A 21 3.60 6.58 -8.32
CA CYS A 21 4.11 5.97 -9.54
C CYS A 21 3.27 4.73 -9.91
N ASP A 22 3.80 3.86 -10.74
CA ASP A 22 3.06 2.74 -11.35
C ASP A 22 2.37 1.81 -10.34
N ASP A 23 2.94 1.62 -9.16
CA ASP A 23 2.37 0.86 -8.06
C ASP A 23 1.14 1.54 -7.45
N SER A 24 1.27 2.84 -7.17
CA SER A 24 0.18 3.67 -6.65
C SER A 24 -0.98 3.75 -7.66
N PHE A 25 -0.64 3.89 -8.95
CA PHE A 25 -1.65 3.89 -10.03
C PHE A 25 -2.32 2.52 -10.16
N ALA A 26 -1.55 1.42 -10.11
CA ALA A 26 -2.11 0.07 -10.16
C ALA A 26 -3.06 -0.22 -9.00
N LEU A 27 -2.73 0.25 -7.78
CA LEU A 27 -3.57 0.10 -6.61
C LEU A 27 -4.88 0.89 -6.75
N VAL A 28 -4.82 2.13 -7.23
CA VAL A 28 -6.02 2.94 -7.50
C VAL A 28 -6.88 2.34 -8.62
N ASP A 29 -6.27 1.80 -9.68
CA ASP A 29 -6.99 1.11 -10.75
C ASP A 29 -7.68 -0.17 -10.26
N ALA A 30 -7.05 -0.91 -9.34
CA ALA A 30 -7.68 -2.07 -8.71
C ALA A 30 -8.92 -1.67 -7.91
N LEU A 31 -8.83 -0.63 -7.08
CA LEU A 31 -9.93 -0.10 -6.30
C LEU A 31 -11.06 0.43 -7.21
N LEU A 32 -10.71 1.15 -8.28
CA LEU A 32 -11.66 1.69 -9.24
C LEU A 32 -12.39 0.59 -10.00
N SER A 33 -11.68 -0.46 -10.40
CA SER A 33 -12.28 -1.62 -11.07
C SER A 33 -13.25 -2.38 -10.18
N ASP A 34 -13.03 -2.37 -8.88
CA ASP A 34 -13.87 -3.07 -7.89
C ASP A 34 -14.88 -2.12 -7.18
N ARG A 35 -15.01 -0.88 -7.65
CA ARG A 35 -15.81 0.17 -7.03
C ARG A 35 -17.26 -0.24 -6.74
N ASN A 36 -17.91 -0.93 -7.66
CA ASN A 36 -19.30 -1.33 -7.47
C ASN A 36 -19.42 -2.29 -6.27
N ASN A 37 -18.52 -3.25 -6.15
CA ASN A 37 -18.48 -4.18 -5.02
C ASN A 37 -18.11 -3.44 -3.72
N LEU A 38 -17.25 -2.42 -3.78
CA LEU A 38 -16.93 -1.57 -2.62
C LEU A 38 -18.16 -0.78 -2.16
N LEU A 39 -18.98 -0.27 -3.06
CA LEU A 39 -20.24 0.37 -2.71
C LEU A 39 -21.28 -0.59 -2.14
N GLU A 40 -21.33 -1.83 -2.63
CA GLU A 40 -22.18 -2.90 -2.06
C GLU A 40 -21.70 -3.32 -0.67
N LEU A 41 -20.37 -3.33 -0.44
CA LEU A 41 -19.76 -3.56 0.88
C LEU A 41 -20.23 -2.52 1.89
N LYS A 42 -20.48 -1.27 1.45
CA LYS A 42 -20.82 -0.12 2.30
C LYS A 42 -19.83 0.04 3.46
N PRO A 43 -18.54 0.27 3.18
CA PRO A 43 -17.54 0.35 4.23
C PRO A 43 -17.83 1.55 5.13
N MET A 44 -17.82 1.34 6.45
CA MET A 44 -17.99 2.40 7.44
C MET A 44 -16.65 2.96 7.89
N LEU A 45 -15.60 2.15 7.87
CA LEU A 45 -14.24 2.58 8.18
C LEU A 45 -13.28 2.08 7.10
N CYS A 46 -12.67 3.05 6.41
CA CYS A 46 -11.61 2.83 5.43
C CYS A 46 -10.27 3.29 6.02
N MET A 47 -9.22 2.51 5.84
CA MET A 47 -7.90 2.84 6.36
C MET A 47 -6.81 2.62 5.30
N GLU A 48 -5.88 3.55 5.18
CA GLU A 48 -4.61 3.36 4.44
C GLU A 48 -3.45 3.31 5.42
N VAL A 49 -2.59 2.31 5.28
CA VAL A 49 -1.33 2.19 6.02
C VAL A 49 -0.17 2.52 5.08
N GLY A 50 0.64 3.51 5.46
CA GLY A 50 1.69 4.06 4.60
C GLY A 50 1.12 5.01 3.56
N CYS A 51 0.52 6.15 3.98
CA CYS A 51 -0.21 7.03 3.06
C CYS A 51 0.68 7.85 2.10
N GLY A 52 1.97 8.00 2.41
CA GLY A 52 2.96 8.63 1.55
C GLY A 52 2.53 10.01 1.04
N SER A 53 2.28 10.13 -0.26
CA SER A 53 1.81 11.36 -0.91
C SER A 53 0.32 11.65 -0.74
N GLY A 54 -0.44 10.72 -0.14
CA GLY A 54 -1.90 10.82 -0.02
C GLY A 54 -2.68 10.51 -1.29
N TYR A 55 -2.00 10.10 -2.37
CA TYR A 55 -2.65 9.85 -3.67
C TYR A 55 -3.72 8.75 -3.59
N VAL A 56 -3.44 7.65 -2.89
CA VAL A 56 -4.34 6.49 -2.83
C VAL A 56 -5.56 6.79 -1.95
N ILE A 57 -5.38 7.27 -0.70
CA ILE A 57 -6.50 7.60 0.19
C ILE A 57 -7.39 8.70 -0.40
N THR A 58 -6.80 9.72 -1.02
CA THR A 58 -7.55 10.80 -1.68
C THR A 58 -8.35 10.25 -2.86
N SER A 59 -7.75 9.37 -3.68
CA SER A 59 -8.46 8.71 -4.78
C SER A 59 -9.61 7.84 -4.28
N LEU A 60 -9.40 7.09 -3.20
CA LEU A 60 -10.43 6.25 -2.59
C LEU A 60 -11.63 7.10 -2.13
N MET A 61 -11.38 8.20 -1.42
CA MET A 61 -12.44 9.12 -0.98
C MET A 61 -13.21 9.70 -2.15
N LEU A 62 -12.53 10.15 -3.22
CA LEU A 62 -13.15 10.73 -4.40
C LEU A 62 -13.96 9.70 -5.21
N MET A 63 -13.48 8.45 -5.31
CA MET A 63 -14.19 7.41 -6.07
C MET A 63 -15.41 6.87 -5.34
N LEU A 64 -15.40 6.83 -4.03
CA LEU A 64 -16.56 6.43 -3.23
C LEU A 64 -17.57 7.59 -3.14
N GLY A 65 -17.09 8.83 -3.00
CA GLY A 65 -17.89 10.04 -3.02
C GLY A 65 -19.02 10.04 -2.00
N GLU A 66 -20.10 10.72 -2.33
CA GLU A 66 -21.31 10.79 -1.48
C GLU A 66 -22.05 9.46 -1.36
N GLU A 67 -21.80 8.50 -2.27
CA GLU A 67 -22.44 7.18 -2.25
C GLU A 67 -21.96 6.33 -1.05
N ALA A 68 -20.76 6.61 -0.50
CA ALA A 68 -20.28 6.03 0.75
C ALA A 68 -20.69 6.87 1.98
N ASN A 69 -21.94 7.31 2.01
CA ASN A 69 -22.46 8.20 3.04
C ASN A 69 -22.20 7.67 4.46
N GLY A 70 -21.45 8.44 5.25
CA GLY A 70 -21.06 8.10 6.61
C GLY A 70 -19.75 7.32 6.76
N ALA A 71 -19.07 6.97 5.67
CA ALA A 71 -17.74 6.33 5.75
C ALA A 71 -16.71 7.27 6.40
N GLN A 72 -15.95 6.74 7.35
CA GLN A 72 -14.81 7.40 7.97
C GLN A 72 -13.52 6.93 7.30
N PHE A 73 -12.56 7.84 7.19
CA PHE A 73 -11.26 7.54 6.57
C PHE A 73 -10.13 7.86 7.55
N ILE A 74 -9.20 6.92 7.68
CA ILE A 74 -7.97 7.07 8.48
C ILE A 74 -6.79 6.77 7.57
N ALA A 75 -5.73 7.55 7.67
CA ALA A 75 -4.47 7.24 7.02
C ALA A 75 -3.31 7.36 8.02
N THR A 76 -2.38 6.40 7.96
CA THR A 76 -1.21 6.37 8.83
C THR A 76 0.07 6.39 8.02
N ASP A 77 1.11 6.96 8.59
CA ASP A 77 2.47 6.88 8.07
C ASP A 77 3.47 7.08 9.21
N ILE A 78 4.60 6.41 9.15
CA ILE A 78 5.70 6.61 10.09
C ILE A 78 6.46 7.92 9.82
N ASN A 79 6.48 8.35 8.56
CA ASN A 79 7.12 9.58 8.12
C ASN A 79 6.19 10.78 8.34
N HIS A 80 6.56 11.68 9.24
CA HIS A 80 5.77 12.89 9.51
C HIS A 80 5.66 13.84 8.31
N HIS A 81 6.62 13.83 7.37
CA HIS A 81 6.50 14.57 6.11
C HIS A 81 5.41 13.98 5.22
N ALA A 82 5.23 12.66 5.21
CA ALA A 82 4.15 12.01 4.49
C ALA A 82 2.78 12.44 5.03
N ILE A 83 2.62 12.55 6.35
CA ILE A 83 1.38 13.06 6.97
C ILE A 83 1.06 14.47 6.48
N ARG A 84 2.05 15.38 6.44
CA ARG A 84 1.85 16.74 5.93
C ARG A 84 1.50 16.77 4.44
N VAL A 85 2.25 16.04 3.62
CA VAL A 85 2.01 15.95 2.17
C VAL A 85 0.63 15.38 1.89
N THR A 86 0.23 14.34 2.61
CA THR A 86 -1.13 13.76 2.51
C THR A 86 -2.19 14.80 2.86
N GLN A 87 -2.01 15.56 3.93
CA GLN A 87 -2.94 16.63 4.31
C GLN A 87 -3.09 17.67 3.18
N GLU A 88 -1.97 18.20 2.66
CA GLU A 88 -1.96 19.17 1.57
C GLU A 88 -2.63 18.62 0.28
N THR A 89 -2.38 17.34 -0.02
CA THR A 89 -3.01 16.65 -1.16
C THR A 89 -4.53 16.56 -0.97
N MET A 90 -5.00 16.17 0.20
CA MET A 90 -6.43 16.09 0.51
C MET A 90 -7.11 17.46 0.49
N GLU A 91 -6.47 18.49 1.07
CA GLU A 91 -6.99 19.88 1.04
C GLU A 91 -7.16 20.38 -0.38
N SER A 92 -6.17 20.11 -1.26
CA SER A 92 -6.24 20.49 -2.69
C SER A 92 -7.39 19.79 -3.43
N HIS A 93 -7.84 18.64 -2.96
CA HIS A 93 -8.97 17.87 -3.50
C HIS A 93 -10.27 18.06 -2.73
N ARG A 94 -10.27 18.86 -1.64
CA ARG A 94 -11.43 19.13 -0.78
C ARG A 94 -12.05 17.87 -0.16
N VAL A 95 -11.20 16.95 0.26
CA VAL A 95 -11.59 15.75 1.01
C VAL A 95 -10.82 15.70 2.32
N TYR A 96 -11.27 14.87 3.26
CA TYR A 96 -10.70 14.80 4.60
C TYR A 96 -10.63 13.38 5.12
N ALA A 97 -9.51 13.02 5.75
CA ALA A 97 -9.33 11.83 6.54
C ALA A 97 -8.58 12.15 7.84
N GLU A 98 -8.75 11.33 8.86
CA GLU A 98 -7.93 11.40 10.07
C GLU A 98 -6.50 10.91 9.75
N LEU A 99 -5.51 11.77 10.03
CA LEU A 99 -4.10 11.49 9.77
C LEU A 99 -3.35 11.20 11.07
N ILE A 100 -2.65 10.08 11.12
CA ILE A 100 -1.98 9.63 12.34
C ILE A 100 -0.54 9.25 12.03
N ASN A 101 0.42 9.96 12.64
CA ASN A 101 1.83 9.63 12.52
C ASN A 101 2.16 8.47 13.45
N THR A 102 2.30 7.26 12.90
CA THR A 102 2.59 6.04 13.65
C THR A 102 3.17 4.95 12.76
N ASP A 103 3.85 3.98 13.38
CA ASP A 103 4.36 2.80 12.70
C ASP A 103 3.23 1.79 12.48
N VAL A 104 2.87 1.59 11.19
CA VAL A 104 1.74 0.77 10.74
C VAL A 104 0.43 1.25 11.37
N ALA A 105 0.00 0.65 12.47
CA ALA A 105 -1.18 1.03 13.26
C ALA A 105 -0.90 0.97 14.77
N SER A 106 0.34 1.18 15.17
CA SER A 106 0.74 1.14 16.57
C SER A 106 -0.12 2.09 17.41
N GLY A 107 -0.61 1.60 18.54
CA GLY A 107 -1.54 2.35 19.41
C GLY A 107 -3.01 2.37 18.96
N LEU A 108 -3.30 1.98 17.70
CA LEU A 108 -4.66 1.91 17.15
C LEU A 108 -5.23 0.50 17.15
N GLU A 109 -4.37 -0.52 17.10
CA GLU A 109 -4.73 -1.91 16.86
C GLU A 109 -5.82 -2.46 17.80
N ASN A 110 -5.77 -2.09 19.09
CA ASN A 110 -6.77 -2.55 20.07
C ASN A 110 -8.09 -1.78 19.93
N ARG A 111 -8.02 -0.50 19.59
CA ARG A 111 -9.21 0.36 19.44
C ARG A 111 -9.98 0.07 18.17
N LEU A 112 -9.27 -0.26 17.10
CA LEU A 112 -9.83 -0.52 15.78
C LEU A 112 -9.95 -2.02 15.47
N ALA A 113 -9.69 -2.90 16.45
CA ALA A 113 -9.80 -4.34 16.26
C ALA A 113 -11.18 -4.74 15.73
N GLY A 114 -11.20 -5.45 14.59
CA GLY A 114 -12.43 -5.92 13.94
C GLY A 114 -13.34 -4.82 13.39
N SER A 115 -12.82 -3.58 13.19
CA SER A 115 -13.64 -2.42 12.81
C SER A 115 -13.36 -1.91 11.40
N VAL A 116 -12.23 -2.25 10.79
CA VAL A 116 -11.84 -1.73 9.47
C VAL A 116 -12.51 -2.56 8.37
N ASP A 117 -13.38 -1.92 7.58
CA ASP A 117 -14.09 -2.58 6.48
C ASP A 117 -13.30 -2.56 5.16
N LEU A 118 -12.41 -1.59 5.01
CA LEU A 118 -11.51 -1.50 3.85
C LEU A 118 -10.12 -1.05 4.29
N LEU A 119 -9.16 -1.93 4.13
CA LEU A 119 -7.74 -1.64 4.41
C LEU A 119 -6.97 -1.63 3.09
N VAL A 120 -6.19 -0.59 2.87
CA VAL A 120 -5.37 -0.42 1.66
C VAL A 120 -3.93 -0.21 2.06
N VAL A 121 -3.01 -0.92 1.40
CA VAL A 121 -1.59 -0.89 1.74
C VAL A 121 -0.72 -0.96 0.50
N ASN A 122 0.15 0.02 0.35
CA ASN A 122 1.30 -0.03 -0.55
C ASN A 122 2.57 -0.09 0.31
N PRO A 123 3.00 -1.26 0.77
CA PRO A 123 4.09 -1.38 1.72
C PRO A 123 5.45 -1.19 1.03
N PRO A 124 6.55 -0.92 1.76
CA PRO A 124 7.89 -1.15 1.26
C PRO A 124 8.08 -2.63 0.89
N TYR A 125 8.20 -2.92 -0.40
CA TYR A 125 8.17 -4.29 -0.95
C TYR A 125 9.39 -4.63 -1.81
N VAL A 126 10.29 -3.67 -2.06
CA VAL A 126 11.48 -3.90 -2.90
C VAL A 126 12.51 -4.71 -2.11
N PRO A 127 13.04 -5.82 -2.67
CA PRO A 127 14.14 -6.55 -2.04
C PRO A 127 15.36 -5.67 -1.81
N THR A 128 15.83 -5.60 -0.58
CA THR A 128 16.99 -4.82 -0.16
C THR A 128 17.75 -5.58 0.93
N PRO A 129 19.00 -5.21 1.25
CA PRO A 129 19.63 -5.64 2.48
C PRO A 129 18.77 -5.31 3.69
N GLU A 130 18.73 -6.21 4.69
CA GLU A 130 17.86 -6.06 5.86
C GLU A 130 18.19 -4.82 6.69
N ASP A 131 19.46 -4.38 6.67
CA ASP A 131 19.92 -3.19 7.34
C ASP A 131 19.45 -1.86 6.68
N GLU A 132 18.83 -1.91 5.51
CA GLU A 132 18.17 -0.76 4.87
C GLU A 132 16.72 -0.58 5.34
N VAL A 133 16.09 -1.61 5.90
CA VAL A 133 14.70 -1.54 6.38
C VAL A 133 14.59 -0.59 7.56
N GLY A 134 13.67 0.37 7.45
CA GLY A 134 13.40 1.34 8.51
C GLY A 134 14.49 2.39 8.73
N ARG A 135 15.49 2.51 7.83
CA ARG A 135 16.43 3.65 7.84
C ARG A 135 15.68 4.95 7.61
N GLU A 136 16.16 6.02 8.24
CA GLU A 136 15.63 7.36 8.00
C GLU A 136 15.77 7.79 6.53
N GLY A 137 14.83 8.64 6.08
CA GLY A 137 14.80 9.20 4.74
C GLY A 137 13.95 8.40 3.77
N ILE A 138 13.97 8.82 2.50
CA ILE A 138 13.10 8.31 1.45
C ILE A 138 13.29 6.81 1.17
N ALA A 139 14.45 6.24 1.49
CA ALA A 139 14.71 4.81 1.27
C ALA A 139 13.75 3.90 2.05
N SER A 140 13.27 4.33 3.21
CA SER A 140 12.28 3.59 4.00
C SER A 140 10.96 3.35 3.28
N ALA A 141 10.66 4.15 2.26
CA ALA A 141 9.41 4.01 1.50
C ALA A 141 9.38 2.80 0.55
N TRP A 142 10.53 2.20 0.20
CA TRP A 142 10.61 1.04 -0.68
C TRP A 142 11.38 -0.14 -0.12
N ALA A 143 12.29 0.08 0.86
CA ALA A 143 13.17 -0.95 1.39
C ALA A 143 12.37 -2.02 2.16
N GLY A 144 12.20 -3.18 1.54
CA GLY A 144 11.39 -4.29 2.07
C GLY A 144 12.20 -5.40 2.73
N GLY A 145 13.54 -5.27 2.80
CA GLY A 145 14.42 -6.30 3.35
C GLY A 145 14.57 -7.52 2.45
N ASP A 146 14.99 -8.64 3.02
CA ASP A 146 15.19 -9.88 2.28
C ASP A 146 13.87 -10.29 1.59
N ASN A 147 13.96 -10.54 0.27
CA ASN A 147 12.81 -10.82 -0.60
C ASN A 147 11.70 -9.74 -0.56
N GLY A 148 11.95 -8.54 -0.02
CA GLY A 148 10.98 -7.47 0.11
C GLY A 148 9.82 -7.77 1.06
N ARG A 149 10.02 -8.67 2.05
CA ARG A 149 8.95 -9.23 2.88
C ARG A 149 8.85 -8.62 4.28
N SER A 150 9.87 -7.97 4.78
CA SER A 150 9.95 -7.54 6.18
C SER A 150 8.75 -6.69 6.60
N MET A 151 8.36 -5.70 5.79
CA MET A 151 7.18 -4.88 6.09
C MET A 151 5.87 -5.59 5.79
N ILE A 152 5.80 -6.39 4.72
CA ILE A 152 4.61 -7.20 4.39
C ILE A 152 4.30 -8.14 5.56
N ASP A 153 5.28 -8.89 6.04
CA ASP A 153 5.10 -9.86 7.13
C ASP A 153 4.78 -9.19 8.48
N LYS A 154 5.20 -7.94 8.68
CA LYS A 154 4.80 -7.11 9.83
C LYS A 154 3.35 -6.64 9.72
N ILE A 155 2.90 -6.25 8.54
CA ILE A 155 1.57 -5.67 8.30
C ILE A 155 0.46 -6.73 8.33
N LEU A 156 0.69 -7.92 7.79
CA LEU A 156 -0.36 -8.95 7.67
C LEU A 156 -1.03 -9.32 9.00
N PRO A 157 -0.32 -9.54 10.13
CA PRO A 157 -0.93 -9.81 11.43
C PRO A 157 -1.75 -8.61 11.95
N VAL A 158 -1.27 -7.38 11.69
CA VAL A 158 -1.99 -6.16 12.07
C VAL A 158 -3.26 -6.01 11.25
N ALA A 159 -3.19 -6.25 9.93
CA ALA A 159 -4.35 -6.24 9.04
C ALA A 159 -5.41 -7.25 9.49
N GLU A 160 -5.00 -8.47 9.85
CA GLU A 160 -5.91 -9.50 10.39
C GLU A 160 -6.66 -9.02 11.63
N LYS A 161 -5.95 -8.33 12.54
CA LYS A 161 -6.54 -7.81 13.77
C LYS A 161 -7.50 -6.66 13.51
N LEU A 162 -7.19 -5.76 12.56
CA LEU A 162 -7.97 -4.58 12.25
C LEU A 162 -9.24 -4.89 11.47
N LEU A 163 -9.18 -5.84 10.52
CA LEU A 163 -10.26 -6.11 9.58
C LEU A 163 -11.53 -6.59 10.29
N SER A 164 -12.65 -6.00 9.91
CA SER A 164 -13.97 -6.46 10.30
C SER A 164 -14.27 -7.84 9.68
N ARG A 165 -15.33 -8.51 10.15
CA ARG A 165 -15.75 -9.82 9.59
C ARG A 165 -16.01 -9.77 8.09
N ARG A 166 -16.41 -8.62 7.55
CA ARG A 166 -16.66 -8.40 6.13
C ARG A 166 -15.58 -7.56 5.46
N GLY A 167 -14.52 -7.22 6.21
CA GLY A 167 -13.45 -6.33 5.77
C GLY A 167 -12.61 -6.90 4.63
N TRP A 168 -12.17 -6.01 3.75
CA TRP A 168 -11.30 -6.32 2.62
C TRP A 168 -9.94 -5.63 2.79
N LEU A 169 -8.88 -6.34 2.39
CA LEU A 169 -7.53 -5.80 2.28
C LEU A 169 -7.10 -5.77 0.81
N TYR A 170 -6.59 -4.64 0.35
CA TYR A 170 -5.86 -4.52 -0.91
C TYR A 170 -4.39 -4.24 -0.61
N MET A 171 -3.49 -5.04 -1.17
CA MET A 171 -2.06 -4.94 -0.91
C MET A 171 -1.26 -5.04 -2.21
N VAL A 172 -0.27 -4.14 -2.35
CA VAL A 172 0.73 -4.19 -3.42
C VAL A 172 1.80 -5.20 -3.07
N THR A 173 2.22 -5.99 -4.06
CA THR A 173 3.34 -6.93 -3.97
C THR A 173 4.07 -7.05 -5.30
N LEU A 174 5.30 -7.55 -5.26
CA LEU A 174 6.05 -7.98 -6.45
C LEU A 174 6.12 -9.51 -6.53
N THR A 175 6.52 -10.03 -7.68
CA THR A 175 6.83 -11.48 -7.84
C THR A 175 7.88 -11.93 -6.82
N ALA A 176 8.91 -11.11 -6.57
CA ALA A 176 9.97 -11.39 -5.59
C ALA A 176 9.45 -11.61 -4.15
N ASN A 177 8.32 -10.99 -3.80
CA ASN A 177 7.69 -11.17 -2.48
C ASN A 177 6.94 -12.50 -2.33
N ASN A 178 6.92 -13.35 -3.35
CA ASN A 178 6.20 -14.62 -3.38
C ASN A 178 4.69 -14.47 -3.05
N PRO A 179 3.89 -13.83 -3.91
CA PRO A 179 2.45 -13.61 -3.71
C PRO A 179 1.69 -14.89 -3.36
N SER A 180 2.06 -16.03 -3.95
CA SER A 180 1.44 -17.33 -3.67
C SER A 180 1.64 -17.77 -2.23
N GLN A 181 2.80 -17.48 -1.63
CA GLN A 181 3.05 -17.78 -0.21
C GLN A 181 2.22 -16.86 0.69
N ILE A 182 2.13 -15.56 0.35
CA ILE A 182 1.28 -14.61 1.08
C ILE A 182 -0.18 -15.08 1.07
N CYS A 183 -0.71 -15.44 -0.11
CA CYS A 183 -2.07 -15.97 -0.23
C CYS A 183 -2.27 -17.22 0.63
N ARG A 184 -1.32 -18.18 0.62
CA ARG A 184 -1.42 -19.39 1.47
C ARG A 184 -1.38 -19.07 2.97
N GLN A 185 -0.55 -18.09 3.40
CA GLN A 185 -0.52 -17.65 4.80
C GLN A 185 -1.87 -17.07 5.23
N MET A 186 -2.47 -16.23 4.40
CA MET A 186 -3.78 -15.63 4.67
C MET A 186 -4.91 -16.66 4.60
N MET A 187 -4.83 -17.65 3.70
CA MET A 187 -5.79 -18.74 3.61
C MET A 187 -5.83 -19.58 4.91
N LYS A 188 -4.67 -19.89 5.50
CA LYS A 188 -4.58 -20.57 6.81
C LYS A 188 -5.28 -19.80 7.94
N LYS A 189 -5.51 -18.50 7.76
CA LYS A 189 -6.21 -17.62 8.69
C LYS A 189 -7.69 -17.37 8.31
N GLY A 190 -8.20 -18.14 7.33
CA GLY A 190 -9.58 -18.06 6.86
C GLY A 190 -9.84 -16.89 5.91
N TYR A 191 -8.84 -16.46 5.14
CA TYR A 191 -9.02 -15.45 4.10
C TYR A 191 -8.97 -16.08 2.71
N ALA A 192 -9.94 -15.80 1.89
CA ALA A 192 -9.82 -15.94 0.45
C ALA A 192 -8.97 -14.81 -0.13
N SER A 193 -8.38 -15.04 -1.29
CA SER A 193 -7.55 -14.04 -1.96
C SER A 193 -7.67 -14.11 -3.48
N LYS A 194 -7.47 -12.96 -4.14
CA LYS A 194 -7.44 -12.85 -5.60
C LYS A 194 -6.42 -11.79 -6.02
N ILE A 195 -5.58 -12.10 -7.00
CA ILE A 195 -4.81 -11.07 -7.72
C ILE A 195 -5.81 -10.33 -8.62
N VAL A 196 -6.08 -9.07 -8.33
CA VAL A 196 -7.08 -8.25 -9.03
C VAL A 196 -6.45 -7.39 -10.13
N VAL A 197 -5.18 -7.05 -10.00
CA VAL A 197 -4.36 -6.39 -11.03
C VAL A 197 -3.00 -7.06 -11.07
N GLN A 198 -2.50 -7.26 -12.29
CA GLN A 198 -1.12 -7.65 -12.56
C GLN A 198 -0.56 -6.75 -13.65
N ARG A 199 0.60 -6.15 -13.40
CA ARG A 199 1.36 -5.38 -14.39
C ARG A 199 2.74 -5.97 -14.49
N SER A 200 3.13 -6.37 -15.69
CA SER A 200 4.42 -7.02 -15.94
C SER A 200 5.32 -6.10 -16.76
N THR A 201 6.56 -5.99 -16.35
CA THR A 201 7.68 -5.50 -17.14
C THR A 201 8.51 -6.70 -17.64
N VAL A 202 9.60 -6.45 -18.36
CA VAL A 202 10.51 -7.51 -18.82
C VAL A 202 11.16 -8.25 -17.64
N GLU A 203 11.35 -7.57 -16.52
CA GLU A 203 12.15 -8.05 -15.39
C GLU A 203 11.30 -8.43 -14.18
N GLU A 204 10.11 -7.85 -14.01
CA GLU A 204 9.33 -7.99 -12.79
C GLU A 204 7.82 -7.85 -13.01
N SER A 205 7.02 -8.44 -12.13
CA SER A 205 5.57 -8.25 -12.13
C SER A 205 5.08 -7.70 -10.79
N LEU A 206 4.32 -6.62 -10.91
CA LEU A 206 3.56 -6.00 -9.81
C LEU A 206 2.20 -6.68 -9.71
N HIS A 207 1.78 -6.98 -8.49
CA HIS A 207 0.48 -7.59 -8.21
C HIS A 207 -0.27 -6.79 -7.16
N ILE A 208 -1.56 -6.55 -7.39
CA ILE A 208 -2.48 -6.10 -6.36
C ILE A 208 -3.28 -7.30 -5.91
N ILE A 209 -3.14 -7.68 -4.65
CA ILE A 209 -3.86 -8.80 -4.05
C ILE A 209 -5.00 -8.24 -3.20
N LYS A 210 -6.21 -8.73 -3.44
CA LYS A 210 -7.38 -8.53 -2.58
C LYS A 210 -7.54 -9.73 -1.68
N PHE A 211 -7.80 -9.49 -0.38
CA PHE A 211 -8.14 -10.50 0.61
C PHE A 211 -9.48 -10.17 1.27
N TRP A 212 -10.26 -11.18 1.64
CA TRP A 212 -11.50 -11.05 2.39
C TRP A 212 -11.74 -12.31 3.23
N LYS A 213 -12.49 -12.19 4.33
CA LYS A 213 -12.89 -13.37 5.10
C LYS A 213 -13.78 -14.26 4.23
N ASP A 214 -13.44 -15.53 4.19
CA ASP A 214 -14.27 -16.55 3.55
C ASP A 214 -14.92 -17.39 4.64
N ASN A 215 -16.24 -17.33 4.73
CA ASN A 215 -16.98 -18.07 5.75
C ASN A 215 -17.05 -19.58 5.45
N ASP A 216 -16.63 -19.99 4.24
CA ASP A 216 -16.65 -21.39 3.79
C ASP A 216 -15.30 -22.09 3.98
N ILE A 217 -14.23 -21.36 4.32
CA ILE A 217 -12.90 -21.93 4.62
C ILE A 217 -12.82 -22.19 6.13
N GLU A 218 -13.09 -23.42 6.57
CA GLU A 218 -12.67 -23.90 7.88
C GLU A 218 -11.14 -23.95 7.91
N ALA A 219 -10.53 -23.43 8.99
CA ALA A 219 -9.08 -23.42 9.18
C ALA A 219 -8.54 -24.86 9.16
N ASP A 220 -7.98 -25.29 8.05
CA ASP A 220 -7.44 -26.64 7.89
C ASP A 220 -6.06 -26.72 8.54
N THR A 221 -5.99 -27.46 9.66
CA THR A 221 -4.77 -27.71 10.41
C THR A 221 -4.12 -28.99 9.92
N ASN A 222 -3.44 -28.97 8.74
CA ASN A 222 -2.45 -30.00 8.44
C ASN A 222 -1.43 -29.54 7.38
N ASP A 223 -0.17 -29.48 7.81
CA ASP A 223 0.99 -29.18 6.97
C ASP A 223 1.35 -30.36 6.04
N THR A 224 1.52 -30.07 4.77
CA THR A 224 2.42 -30.84 3.92
C THR A 224 3.18 -29.88 2.99
N ILE A 225 4.48 -29.80 3.21
CA ILE A 225 5.44 -28.93 2.52
C ILE A 225 5.87 -29.58 1.21
N THR A 226 5.79 -28.84 0.09
CA THR A 226 6.62 -29.16 -1.09
C THR A 226 7.37 -27.91 -1.54
N ASN A 227 8.70 -28.05 -1.54
CA ASN A 227 9.70 -27.07 -1.94
C ASN A 227 9.60 -26.71 -3.43
N SER A 228 9.65 -25.43 -3.75
CA SER A 228 10.02 -24.96 -5.09
C SER A 228 11.14 -23.90 -5.02
N LYS A 229 12.08 -24.03 -5.94
CA LYS A 229 13.42 -23.48 -6.06
C LYS A 229 13.53 -21.97 -6.05
N ALA A 230 14.64 -21.48 -5.48
CA ALA A 230 15.09 -20.09 -5.47
C ALA A 230 15.37 -19.54 -6.88
N VAL A 231 15.05 -18.25 -7.10
CA VAL A 231 15.27 -17.48 -8.33
C VAL A 231 16.52 -16.59 -8.16
N PRO A 232 17.34 -16.37 -9.21
CA PRO A 232 18.65 -15.71 -9.11
C PRO A 232 18.62 -14.21 -8.88
N LEU A 233 19.65 -13.70 -8.22
CA LEU A 233 19.92 -12.36 -7.69
C LEU A 233 20.05 -11.18 -8.68
N GLY A 234 19.71 -11.33 -9.96
CA GLY A 234 19.94 -10.29 -11.00
C GLY A 234 18.93 -9.14 -11.08
N ILE A 235 17.86 -9.18 -10.30
CA ILE A 235 16.67 -8.32 -10.51
C ILE A 235 16.76 -6.99 -9.73
N VAL A 236 17.62 -6.91 -8.72
CA VAL A 236 17.67 -5.79 -7.77
C VAL A 236 18.17 -4.47 -8.37
N ASP A 237 19.04 -4.54 -9.40
CA ASP A 237 19.72 -3.35 -9.91
C ASP A 237 18.84 -2.49 -10.85
N SER A 238 17.83 -3.05 -11.50
CA SER A 238 16.98 -2.31 -12.45
C SER A 238 15.95 -1.44 -11.74
N VAL A 239 15.28 -1.96 -10.71
CA VAL A 239 14.32 -1.17 -9.91
C VAL A 239 15.08 -0.09 -9.13
N ARG A 240 16.26 -0.41 -8.61
CA ARG A 240 17.15 0.56 -7.95
C ARG A 240 17.57 1.69 -8.90
N SER A 241 17.83 1.39 -10.19
CA SER A 241 18.20 2.40 -11.19
C SER A 241 17.06 3.32 -11.59
N GLN A 242 15.82 2.85 -11.59
CA GLN A 242 14.63 3.67 -11.85
C GLN A 242 14.33 4.59 -10.65
N ILE A 243 14.46 4.08 -9.45
CA ILE A 243 14.25 4.85 -8.22
C ILE A 243 15.37 5.92 -8.05
N GLN A 244 16.63 5.58 -8.34
CA GLN A 244 17.75 6.53 -8.33
C GLN A 244 17.61 7.62 -9.41
N ARG A 245 17.03 7.35 -10.57
CA ARG A 245 16.76 8.37 -11.60
C ARG A 245 15.74 9.39 -11.14
N LEU A 246 14.76 9.01 -10.31
CA LEU A 246 13.77 9.93 -9.74
C LEU A 246 14.37 10.83 -8.65
N SER A 247 15.38 10.36 -7.91
CA SER A 247 16.09 11.18 -6.91
C SER A 247 17.12 12.14 -7.50
N PHE A 248 17.60 11.91 -8.74
CA PHE A 248 18.59 12.75 -9.41
C PHE A 248 18.00 14.00 -10.09
N TRP A 249 16.70 14.06 -10.30
CA TRP A 249 16.04 15.24 -10.91
C TRP A 249 15.78 16.39 -9.92
N GLY A 250 16.08 16.21 -8.63
CA GLY A 250 15.97 17.24 -7.59
C GLY A 250 17.25 18.02 -7.25
N SER A 251 18.39 17.74 -7.91
CA SER A 251 19.68 18.29 -7.51
C SER A 251 20.48 18.97 -8.64
N SER A 252 19.85 19.63 -9.58
CA SER A 252 20.55 20.52 -10.51
C SER A 252 19.86 21.87 -10.53
N ASP A 253 20.60 22.85 -10.05
CA ASP A 253 20.62 24.28 -10.25
C ASP A 253 20.58 25.10 -8.95
N ILE A 254 21.70 25.06 -8.22
CA ILE A 254 22.17 26.27 -7.50
C ILE A 254 23.66 26.42 -7.86
N ASN A 255 23.93 27.08 -8.97
CA ASN A 255 25.22 27.70 -9.22
C ASN A 255 25.08 29.21 -9.05
N THR A 256 25.55 29.68 -7.92
CA THR A 256 25.87 31.06 -7.64
C THR A 256 26.95 31.54 -8.62
N THR A 257 26.65 32.58 -9.36
CA THR A 257 27.66 33.47 -9.94
C THR A 257 27.71 34.73 -9.10
N THR A 258 28.74 34.81 -8.26
CA THR A 258 29.33 36.08 -7.79
C THR A 258 30.20 36.64 -8.90
N ASN A 259 29.83 37.81 -9.38
CA ASN A 259 30.75 38.95 -9.62
C ASN A 259 29.94 40.23 -9.75
#